data_133150a759333cd3d3c1ff5d018acb80
#
_entry.id   133150a759333cd3d3c1ff5d018acb80
#
_cell.length_a   1.000
_cell.length_b   1.000
_cell.length_c   1.000
_cell.angle_alpha   90.00
_cell.angle_beta   90.00
_cell.angle_gamma   90.00
#
_symmetry.space_group_name_H-M   'P 1'
#
loop_
_entity.id
_entity.type
_entity.pdbx_description
1 polymer ?
#
loop_
_entity_poly.entity_id
_entity_poly.type
_entity_poly.pdbx_seq_one_letter_code
_entity_poly.pdbx_strand_id
1 'polypeptide(L)'
;MKEDRKIKNVVLIMLDTLQFNYLGCYGNKVVKTPNIDRLARQGFLFENAYSEGLPTVPVRRALMTGRFTLPYGGWQPLAPDDTTVADIMWGKNMQTALVYDTPPMRLPKYGYSRGFDFVSFNPGQELDHTSFADVPLDPALKPEDYTSPTMVFNEKGEVIDDDSTQLLDEIGC
;
A
#
# COMPACT_ATOMS: atom_id res chain seq x y z
N MET A 1 -33.06 22.62 12.48
CA MET A 1 -32.05 22.96 11.47
C MET A 1 -30.88 21.98 11.67
N LYS A 2 -30.61 21.07 10.72
CA LYS A 2 -29.39 20.27 10.75
C LYS A 2 -28.23 21.22 10.44
N GLU A 3 -27.34 21.38 11.40
CA GLU A 3 -26.08 22.07 11.21
C GLU A 3 -25.36 21.44 10.03
N ASP A 4 -25.07 22.22 9.03
CA ASP A 4 -24.36 21.76 7.81
C ASP A 4 -22.92 21.44 8.23
N ARG A 5 -22.69 20.20 8.65
CA ARG A 5 -21.36 19.72 9.06
C ARG A 5 -20.48 19.65 7.82
N LYS A 6 -19.77 20.71 7.54
CA LYS A 6 -18.73 20.72 6.51
C LYS A 6 -17.65 19.73 6.89
N ILE A 7 -17.44 18.72 6.03
CA ILE A 7 -16.28 17.84 6.12
C ILE A 7 -15.03 18.70 5.92
N LYS A 8 -14.14 18.69 6.92
CA LYS A 8 -12.91 19.49 6.89
C LYS A 8 -11.72 18.68 6.40
N ASN A 9 -11.64 17.42 6.80
CA ASN A 9 -10.54 16.53 6.50
C ASN A 9 -11.06 15.16 6.11
N VAL A 10 -10.33 14.49 5.20
CA VAL A 10 -10.56 13.10 4.83
C VAL A 10 -9.24 12.35 5.02
N VAL A 11 -9.29 11.22 5.70
CA VAL A 11 -8.15 10.31 5.85
C VAL A 11 -8.55 8.97 5.26
N LEU A 12 -7.82 8.53 4.25
CA LEU A 12 -7.93 7.20 3.67
C LEU A 12 -6.78 6.34 4.22
N ILE A 13 -7.11 5.25 4.89
CA ILE A 13 -6.14 4.28 5.39
C ILE A 13 -6.35 2.99 4.61
N MET A 14 -5.33 2.58 3.86
CA MET A 14 -5.32 1.33 3.12
C MET A 14 -4.33 0.38 3.78
N LEU A 15 -4.79 -0.82 4.10
CA LEU A 15 -3.98 -1.87 4.71
C LEU A 15 -3.89 -3.03 3.73
N ASP A 16 -2.69 -3.26 3.22
CA ASP A 16 -2.42 -4.39 2.32
C ASP A 16 -2.47 -5.71 3.09
N THR A 17 -2.89 -6.78 2.44
CA THR A 17 -2.99 -8.14 2.96
C THR A 17 -3.84 -8.34 4.23
N LEU A 18 -4.42 -7.30 4.81
CA LEU A 18 -5.30 -7.41 5.96
C LEU A 18 -6.65 -8.02 5.55
N GLN A 19 -6.89 -9.23 5.96
CA GLN A 19 -8.16 -9.91 5.70
C GLN A 19 -9.20 -9.55 6.76
N PHE A 20 -10.44 -9.31 6.35
CA PHE A 20 -11.53 -8.90 7.25
C PHE A 20 -11.82 -9.90 8.37
N ASN A 21 -11.62 -11.21 8.12
CA ASN A 21 -11.83 -12.26 9.10
C ASN A 21 -10.85 -12.24 10.29
N TYR A 22 -9.80 -11.43 10.23
CA TYR A 22 -8.91 -11.17 11.36
C TYR A 22 -9.36 -9.99 12.24
N LEU A 23 -10.42 -9.29 11.86
CA LEU A 23 -10.90 -8.12 12.59
C LEU A 23 -12.03 -8.48 13.58
N GLY A 24 -11.98 -7.91 14.78
CA GLY A 24 -12.98 -8.12 15.81
C GLY A 24 -14.37 -7.65 15.39
N CYS A 25 -14.47 -6.53 14.65
CA CYS A 25 -15.73 -6.00 14.14
C CYS A 25 -16.42 -6.93 13.11
N TYR A 26 -15.69 -7.89 12.53
CA TYR A 26 -16.23 -8.96 11.69
C TYR A 26 -16.33 -10.31 12.42
N GLY A 27 -16.18 -10.31 13.75
CA GLY A 27 -16.44 -11.49 14.59
C GLY A 27 -15.20 -12.28 15.00
N ASN A 28 -13.98 -11.83 14.69
CA ASN A 28 -12.78 -12.51 15.18
C ASN A 28 -12.65 -12.36 16.70
N LYS A 29 -12.48 -13.49 17.40
CA LYS A 29 -12.37 -13.51 18.87
C LYS A 29 -10.95 -13.67 19.37
N VAL A 30 -10.03 -14.07 18.48
CA VAL A 30 -8.62 -14.37 18.80
C VAL A 30 -7.77 -13.12 18.66
N VAL A 31 -7.78 -12.53 17.47
CA VAL A 31 -7.04 -11.30 17.17
C VAL A 31 -7.76 -10.11 17.78
N LYS A 32 -7.03 -9.27 18.51
CA LYS A 32 -7.60 -8.09 19.16
C LYS A 32 -7.33 -6.84 18.33
N THR A 33 -8.39 -6.23 17.85
CA THR A 33 -8.34 -5.01 17.01
C THR A 33 -9.17 -3.87 17.61
N PRO A 34 -8.93 -3.48 18.88
CA PRO A 34 -9.86 -2.61 19.63
C PRO A 34 -10.05 -1.23 19.01
N ASN A 35 -9.04 -0.68 18.34
CA ASN A 35 -9.13 0.62 17.71
C ASN A 35 -9.95 0.58 16.42
N ILE A 36 -9.74 -0.45 15.60
CA ILE A 36 -10.55 -0.67 14.38
C ILE A 36 -11.99 -0.97 14.75
N ASP A 37 -12.21 -1.82 15.76
CA ASP A 37 -13.54 -2.16 16.27
C ASP A 37 -14.27 -0.92 16.81
N ARG A 38 -13.55 -0.01 17.47
CA ARG A 38 -14.10 1.25 17.93
C ARG A 38 -14.52 2.14 16.76
N LEU A 39 -13.67 2.24 15.74
CA LEU A 39 -13.98 3.01 14.53
C LEU A 39 -15.21 2.43 13.82
N ALA A 40 -15.29 1.12 13.68
CA ALA A 40 -16.44 0.43 13.09
C ALA A 40 -17.76 0.72 13.84
N ARG A 41 -17.71 0.77 15.18
CA ARG A 41 -18.89 1.13 15.98
C ARG A 41 -19.33 2.59 15.85
N GLN A 42 -18.43 3.48 15.48
CA GLN A 42 -18.69 4.91 15.33
C GLN A 42 -19.06 5.32 13.91
N GLY A 43 -18.77 4.46 12.94
CA GLY A 43 -18.95 4.73 11.52
C GLY A 43 -19.90 3.73 10.84
N PHE A 44 -19.60 3.48 9.57
CA PHE A 44 -20.29 2.47 8.77
C PHE A 44 -19.38 1.26 8.58
N LEU A 45 -19.91 0.08 8.79
CA LEU A 45 -19.24 -1.18 8.50
C LEU A 45 -19.86 -1.78 7.22
N PHE A 46 -19.01 -2.06 6.24
CA PHE A 46 -19.45 -2.68 4.98
C PHE A 46 -19.25 -4.20 5.07
N GLU A 47 -20.34 -4.94 5.06
CA GLU A 47 -20.29 -6.41 5.08
C GLU A 47 -19.95 -7.01 3.70
N ASN A 48 -20.27 -6.27 2.63
CA ASN A 48 -20.01 -6.67 1.26
C ASN A 48 -19.32 -5.52 0.51
N ALA A 49 -18.00 -5.55 0.49
CA ALA A 49 -17.17 -4.63 -0.28
C ALA A 49 -16.38 -5.40 -1.33
N TYR A 50 -16.46 -4.97 -2.58
CA TYR A 50 -15.80 -5.62 -3.71
C TYR A 50 -14.75 -4.70 -4.28
N SER A 51 -13.53 -5.24 -4.45
CA SER A 51 -12.46 -4.51 -5.13
C SER A 51 -12.67 -4.59 -6.65
N GLU A 52 -12.50 -3.48 -7.31
CA GLU A 52 -12.54 -3.42 -8.78
C GLU A 52 -11.30 -4.03 -9.40
N GLY A 53 -10.13 -3.88 -8.78
CA GLY A 53 -8.87 -4.37 -9.32
C GLY A 53 -8.03 -5.04 -8.26
N LEU A 54 -7.25 -6.02 -8.67
CA LEU A 54 -6.25 -6.74 -7.87
C LEU A 54 -5.03 -7.04 -8.75
N PRO A 55 -3.85 -7.25 -8.19
CA PRO A 55 -3.50 -7.03 -6.78
C PRO A 55 -3.13 -5.56 -6.46
N THR A 56 -1.94 -5.32 -5.95
CA THR A 56 -1.46 -4.10 -5.32
C THR A 56 -1.58 -2.84 -6.19
N VAL A 57 -1.01 -2.82 -7.39
CA VAL A 57 -0.97 -1.64 -8.25
C VAL A 57 -2.32 -1.37 -8.93
N PRO A 58 -3.02 -2.36 -9.50
CA PRO A 58 -4.33 -2.14 -10.12
C PRO A 58 -5.35 -1.53 -9.16
N VAL A 59 -5.46 -2.04 -7.92
CA VAL A 59 -6.42 -1.49 -6.95
C VAL A 59 -6.08 -0.06 -6.55
N ARG A 60 -4.80 0.28 -6.46
CA ARG A 60 -4.37 1.65 -6.16
C ARG A 60 -4.67 2.60 -7.31
N ARG A 61 -4.53 2.14 -8.55
CA ARG A 61 -4.93 2.93 -9.70
C ARG A 61 -6.43 3.23 -9.67
N ALA A 62 -7.26 2.21 -9.42
CA ALA A 62 -8.70 2.41 -9.30
C ALA A 62 -9.06 3.40 -8.19
N LEU A 63 -8.42 3.30 -7.02
CA LEU A 63 -8.58 4.24 -5.91
C LEU A 63 -8.18 5.67 -6.25
N MET A 64 -7.05 5.85 -6.92
CA MET A 64 -6.53 7.19 -7.24
C MET A 64 -7.31 7.87 -8.35
N THR A 65 -7.85 7.11 -9.31
CA THR A 65 -8.48 7.67 -10.51
C THR A 65 -10.00 7.55 -10.54
N GLY A 66 -10.58 6.66 -9.72
CA GLY A 66 -11.99 6.31 -9.78
C GLY A 66 -12.38 5.56 -11.06
N ARG A 67 -11.42 5.06 -11.83
CA ARG A 67 -11.63 4.34 -13.09
C ARG A 67 -11.48 2.84 -12.88
N PHE A 68 -12.26 2.07 -13.66
CA PHE A 68 -12.04 0.64 -13.78
C PHE A 68 -10.69 0.35 -14.41
N THR A 69 -9.92 -0.56 -13.84
CA THR A 69 -8.61 -0.95 -14.35
C THR A 69 -8.67 -2.16 -15.27
N LEU A 70 -9.63 -3.05 -15.08
CA LEU A 70 -9.90 -4.15 -15.98
C LEU A 70 -10.84 -3.70 -17.11
N PRO A 71 -10.57 -4.07 -18.35
CA PRO A 71 -9.50 -4.94 -18.88
C PRO A 71 -8.20 -4.20 -19.26
N TYR A 72 -8.04 -2.94 -18.90
CA TYR A 72 -7.05 -2.04 -19.50
C TYR A 72 -5.69 -2.03 -18.81
N GLY A 73 -5.55 -2.60 -17.63
CA GLY A 73 -4.29 -2.51 -16.93
C GLY A 73 -4.07 -3.58 -15.87
N GLY A 74 -2.91 -4.20 -15.94
CA GLY A 74 -2.29 -4.91 -14.84
C GLY A 74 -1.43 -3.97 -14.00
N TRP A 75 -0.21 -4.36 -13.77
CA TRP A 75 0.83 -3.60 -13.07
C TRP A 75 1.38 -2.49 -13.98
N GLN A 76 0.66 -1.39 -14.08
CA GLN A 76 1.03 -0.30 -14.98
C GLN A 76 1.09 1.04 -14.26
N PRO A 77 1.95 1.96 -14.72
CA PRO A 77 1.94 3.35 -14.30
C PRO A 77 0.57 4.00 -14.48
N LEU A 78 0.34 5.08 -13.75
CA LEU A 78 -0.73 6.01 -14.11
C LEU A 78 -0.47 6.59 -15.51
N ALA A 79 -1.47 6.59 -16.35
CA ALA A 79 -1.35 7.22 -17.65
C ALA A 79 -1.17 8.75 -17.51
N PRO A 80 -0.51 9.42 -18.45
CA PRO A 80 -0.32 10.87 -18.38
C PRO A 80 -1.63 11.66 -18.29
N ASP A 81 -2.70 11.13 -18.87
CA ASP A 81 -4.04 11.71 -18.89
C ASP A 81 -4.95 11.22 -17.75
N ASP A 82 -4.48 10.34 -16.91
CA ASP A 82 -5.21 9.95 -15.69
C ASP A 82 -5.29 11.15 -14.74
N THR A 83 -6.49 11.60 -14.45
CA THR A 83 -6.75 12.59 -13.39
C THR A 83 -6.86 11.86 -12.07
N THR A 84 -6.03 12.21 -11.11
CA THR A 84 -6.04 11.60 -9.78
C THR A 84 -6.91 12.37 -8.80
N VAL A 85 -7.27 11.72 -7.69
CA VAL A 85 -7.94 12.38 -6.58
C VAL A 85 -7.11 13.56 -6.05
N ALA A 86 -5.79 13.47 -6.03
CA ALA A 86 -4.90 14.54 -5.61
C ALA A 86 -4.99 15.74 -6.56
N ASP A 87 -5.00 15.52 -7.89
CA ASP A 87 -5.20 16.59 -8.89
C ASP A 87 -6.53 17.33 -8.67
N ILE A 88 -7.60 16.58 -8.40
CA ILE A 88 -8.94 17.16 -8.16
C ILE A 88 -8.94 18.00 -6.88
N MET A 89 -8.33 17.52 -5.81
CA MET A 89 -8.27 18.22 -4.53
C MET A 89 -7.42 19.48 -4.61
N TRP A 90 -6.29 19.40 -5.33
CA TRP A 90 -5.44 20.55 -5.59
C TRP A 90 -6.21 21.65 -6.34
N GLY A 91 -6.98 21.29 -7.37
CA GLY A 91 -7.86 22.24 -8.09
C GLY A 91 -8.96 22.86 -7.22
N LYS A 92 -9.17 22.36 -5.99
CA LYS A 92 -10.11 22.89 -5.00
C LYS A 92 -9.43 23.59 -3.82
N ASN A 93 -8.15 23.89 -3.92
CA ASN A 93 -7.32 24.48 -2.87
C ASN A 93 -7.31 23.65 -1.57
N MET A 94 -7.37 22.34 -1.69
CA MET A 94 -7.24 21.41 -0.57
C MET A 94 -5.81 20.87 -0.52
N GLN A 95 -5.20 20.88 0.66
CA GLN A 95 -3.90 20.26 0.87
C GLN A 95 -4.02 18.75 0.87
N THR A 96 -3.05 18.10 0.25
CA THR A 96 -3.02 16.65 0.06
C THR A 96 -1.72 16.05 0.56
N ALA A 97 -1.81 14.89 1.19
CA ALA A 97 -0.64 14.15 1.67
C ALA A 97 -0.76 12.67 1.32
N LEU A 98 0.34 12.09 0.85
CA LEU A 98 0.50 10.66 0.61
C LEU A 98 1.59 10.13 1.52
N VAL A 99 1.24 9.19 2.39
CA VAL A 99 2.20 8.41 3.19
C VAL A 99 2.03 6.96 2.78
N TYR A 100 3.10 6.31 2.38
CA TYR A 100 3.03 4.95 1.84
C TYR A 100 4.33 4.19 2.08
N ASP A 101 4.26 2.88 1.95
CA ASP A 101 5.36 1.93 2.14
C ASP A 101 5.54 0.97 0.95
N THR A 102 4.67 1.06 -0.03
CA THR A 102 4.64 0.16 -1.19
C THR A 102 5.74 0.51 -2.19
N PRO A 103 6.78 -0.33 -2.36
CA PRO A 103 7.95 0.00 -3.19
C PRO A 103 7.63 0.36 -4.66
N PRO A 104 6.75 -0.34 -5.39
CA PRO A 104 6.42 0.04 -6.76
C PRO A 104 5.87 1.46 -6.90
N MET A 105 5.17 1.98 -5.90
CA MET A 105 4.64 3.35 -5.92
C MET A 105 5.73 4.42 -5.77
N ARG A 106 6.91 4.06 -5.23
CA ARG A 106 8.05 4.96 -5.09
C ARG A 106 8.67 5.34 -6.43
N LEU A 107 8.56 4.47 -7.41
CA LEU A 107 9.18 4.69 -8.72
C LEU A 107 8.50 5.86 -9.44
N PRO A 108 9.26 6.93 -9.80
CA PRO A 108 8.69 8.11 -10.46
C PRO A 108 7.90 7.77 -11.73
N LYS A 109 8.32 6.75 -12.46
CA LYS A 109 7.64 6.29 -13.68
C LYS A 109 6.20 5.83 -13.44
N TYR A 110 5.86 5.37 -12.21
CA TYR A 110 4.49 4.97 -11.90
C TYR A 110 3.55 6.15 -11.64
N GLY A 111 4.07 7.32 -11.28
CA GLY A 111 3.31 8.56 -11.16
C GLY A 111 2.33 8.63 -9.98
N TYR A 112 2.38 7.71 -9.03
CA TYR A 112 1.40 7.65 -7.92
C TYR A 112 1.54 8.78 -6.90
N SER A 113 2.68 9.46 -6.86
CA SER A 113 2.89 10.66 -6.02
C SER A 113 2.44 11.95 -6.68
N ARG A 114 2.00 11.88 -7.94
CA ARG A 114 1.57 13.06 -8.72
C ARG A 114 0.38 13.76 -8.06
N GLY A 115 0.46 15.08 -7.97
CA GLY A 115 -0.60 15.93 -7.47
C GLY A 115 -0.67 16.07 -5.95
N PHE A 116 0.13 15.32 -5.19
CA PHE A 116 0.21 15.47 -3.73
C PHE A 116 1.17 16.59 -3.33
N ASP A 117 0.74 17.44 -2.37
CA ASP A 117 1.56 18.52 -1.80
C ASP A 117 2.66 17.97 -0.88
N PHE A 118 2.37 16.87 -0.21
CA PHE A 118 3.31 16.18 0.67
C PHE A 118 3.35 14.70 0.33
N VAL A 119 4.56 14.15 0.23
CA VAL A 119 4.80 12.72 -0.05
C VAL A 119 5.85 12.20 0.90
N SER A 120 5.55 11.11 1.60
CA SER A 120 6.48 10.43 2.48
C SER A 120 6.45 8.93 2.21
N PHE A 121 7.61 8.37 1.88
CA PHE A 121 7.80 6.94 1.76
C PHE A 121 8.37 6.38 3.07
N ASN A 122 7.75 5.34 3.61
CA ASN A 122 8.25 4.61 4.77
C ASN A 122 8.95 3.34 4.29
N PRO A 123 10.29 3.27 4.42
CA PRO A 123 11.05 2.09 4.02
C PRO A 123 10.81 0.91 4.99
N GLY A 124 11.23 -0.27 4.57
CA GLY A 124 11.23 -1.47 5.42
C GLY A 124 10.17 -2.51 5.07
N GLN A 125 9.49 -2.37 3.92
CA GLN A 125 8.51 -3.34 3.45
C GLN A 125 9.01 -4.09 2.23
N GLU A 126 8.69 -5.36 2.14
CA GLU A 126 8.93 -6.25 1.00
C GLU A 126 10.34 -6.11 0.38
N LEU A 127 10.41 -5.76 -0.90
CA LEU A 127 11.64 -5.62 -1.69
C LEU A 127 12.40 -4.30 -1.44
N ASP A 128 12.21 -3.67 -0.30
CA ASP A 128 12.96 -2.44 0.02
C ASP A 128 14.37 -2.78 0.54
N HIS A 129 15.29 -2.96 -0.39
CA HIS A 129 16.70 -3.25 -0.10
C HIS A 129 17.42 -2.16 0.72
N THR A 130 16.85 -0.96 0.83
CA THR A 130 17.49 0.13 1.59
C THR A 130 17.38 -0.04 3.09
N SER A 131 16.45 -0.86 3.58
CA SER A 131 16.26 -1.07 5.02
C SER A 131 17.23 -2.08 5.63
N PHE A 132 17.83 -2.94 4.82
CA PHE A 132 18.76 -3.96 5.31
C PHE A 132 20.20 -3.44 5.46
N ALA A 133 20.57 -2.36 4.77
CA ALA A 133 21.94 -1.83 4.82
C ALA A 133 22.29 -1.13 6.13
N ASP A 134 21.30 -0.58 6.83
CA ASP A 134 21.50 0.28 8.00
C ASP A 134 21.06 -0.33 9.33
N VAL A 135 20.42 -1.50 9.32
CA VAL A 135 20.02 -2.20 10.54
C VAL A 135 21.04 -3.30 10.82
N PRO A 136 21.81 -3.21 11.91
CA PRO A 136 22.65 -4.33 12.31
C PRO A 136 21.74 -5.53 12.56
N LEU A 137 21.93 -6.59 11.77
CA LEU A 137 21.24 -7.85 12.00
C LEU A 137 21.56 -8.32 13.43
N ASP A 138 20.54 -8.68 14.18
CA ASP A 138 20.75 -9.34 15.48
C ASP A 138 21.59 -10.58 15.25
N PRO A 139 22.79 -10.68 15.84
CA PRO A 139 23.67 -11.84 15.66
C PRO A 139 23.06 -13.15 16.19
N ALA A 140 21.94 -13.08 16.90
CA ALA A 140 21.17 -14.24 17.33
C ALA A 140 20.25 -14.79 16.24
N LEU A 141 19.97 -14.02 15.18
CA LEU A 141 19.13 -14.45 14.06
C LEU A 141 19.99 -15.23 13.05
N LYS A 142 19.58 -16.44 12.77
CA LYS A 142 20.23 -17.28 11.76
C LYS A 142 19.46 -17.19 10.43
N PRO A 143 20.13 -17.38 9.27
CA PRO A 143 19.46 -17.40 7.97
C PRO A 143 18.24 -18.32 7.90
N GLU A 144 18.26 -19.45 8.60
CA GLU A 144 17.15 -20.38 8.69
C GLU A 144 15.91 -19.87 9.43
N ASP A 145 16.04 -18.78 10.21
CA ASP A 145 14.93 -18.15 10.89
C ASP A 145 14.08 -17.25 9.96
N TYR A 146 14.58 -17.01 8.74
CA TYR A 146 13.87 -16.25 7.71
C TYR A 146 13.09 -17.20 6.81
N THR A 147 11.79 -17.20 6.95
CA THR A 147 10.88 -18.10 6.20
C THR A 147 10.45 -17.55 4.84
N SER A 148 11.15 -16.58 4.26
CA SER A 148 10.84 -16.15 2.91
C SER A 148 11.33 -17.17 1.89
N PRO A 149 10.45 -17.83 1.12
CA PRO A 149 10.85 -18.82 0.13
C PRO A 149 11.55 -18.21 -1.09
N THR A 150 11.65 -16.89 -1.16
CA THR A 150 12.13 -16.17 -2.36
C THR A 150 13.50 -15.52 -2.22
N MET A 151 14.13 -15.57 -1.03
CA MET A 151 15.46 -15.00 -0.85
C MET A 151 16.34 -15.95 -0.06
N VAL A 152 17.33 -16.53 -0.71
CA VAL A 152 18.38 -17.32 -0.08
C VAL A 152 19.63 -16.46 0.01
N PHE A 153 20.16 -16.28 1.22
CA PHE A 153 21.37 -15.51 1.46
C PHE A 153 22.56 -16.46 1.70
N ASN A 154 23.73 -16.06 1.24
CA ASN A 154 24.96 -16.76 1.60
C ASN A 154 25.45 -16.30 3.00
N GLU A 155 26.53 -16.95 3.47
CA GLU A 155 27.14 -16.63 4.78
C GLU A 155 27.64 -15.19 4.91
N LYS A 156 27.71 -14.43 3.81
CA LYS A 156 28.08 -13.01 3.78
C LYS A 156 26.87 -12.08 3.69
N GLY A 157 25.64 -12.63 3.68
CA GLY A 157 24.40 -11.87 3.54
C GLY A 157 24.10 -11.44 2.10
N GLU A 158 24.74 -12.07 1.09
CA GLU A 158 24.45 -11.81 -0.32
C GLU A 158 23.34 -12.75 -0.80
N VAL A 159 22.41 -12.23 -1.59
CA VAL A 159 21.33 -13.04 -2.20
C VAL A 159 21.94 -14.03 -3.19
N ILE A 160 21.66 -15.31 -3.02
CA ILE A 160 22.21 -16.37 -3.88
C ILE A 160 21.16 -17.03 -4.78
N ASP A 161 19.89 -16.75 -4.62
CA ASP A 161 18.83 -17.27 -5.49
C ASP A 161 18.14 -16.14 -6.23
N ASP A 162 18.08 -16.28 -7.54
CA ASP A 162 17.85 -15.22 -8.51
C ASP A 162 16.39 -15.18 -9.04
N ASP A 163 15.49 -15.95 -8.43
CA ASP A 163 14.07 -15.86 -8.80
C ASP A 163 13.47 -14.44 -8.57
N SER A 164 14.11 -13.66 -7.70
CA SER A 164 13.70 -12.29 -7.46
C SER A 164 14.12 -11.34 -8.59
N THR A 165 15.20 -11.64 -9.32
CA THR A 165 15.64 -10.84 -10.47
C THR A 165 14.70 -10.97 -11.66
N GLN A 166 14.10 -12.12 -11.89
CA GLN A 166 13.06 -12.27 -12.91
C GLN A 166 11.84 -11.40 -12.59
N LEU A 167 11.43 -11.34 -11.33
CA LEU A 167 10.32 -10.48 -10.91
C LEU A 167 10.63 -8.99 -11.08
N LEU A 168 11.87 -8.59 -10.81
CA LEU A 168 12.33 -7.21 -10.99
C LEU A 168 12.44 -6.83 -12.47
N ASP A 169 12.85 -7.74 -13.33
CA ASP A 169 12.87 -7.56 -14.78
C ASP A 169 11.46 -7.49 -15.37
N GLU A 170 10.51 -8.30 -14.88
CA GLU A 170 9.11 -8.26 -15.30
C GLU A 170 8.39 -6.97 -14.87
N ILE A 171 8.73 -6.41 -13.70
CA ILE A 171 8.19 -5.12 -13.25
C ILE A 171 9.01 -3.92 -13.74
N GLY A 172 10.09 -4.15 -14.48
CA GLY A 172 10.89 -3.12 -15.12
C GLY A 172 11.63 -2.21 -14.14
N CYS A 173 12.20 -2.75 -13.05
CA CYS A 173 13.10 -2.08 -12.12
C CYS A 173 14.55 -2.18 -12.57
#